data_c318b6e01b45006dda11622f7a46533f
#
_entry.id   c318b6e01b45006dda11622f7a46533f
#
_cell.length_a   1.000
_cell.length_b   1.000
_cell.length_c   1.000
_cell.angle_alpha   90.00
_cell.angle_beta   90.00
_cell.angle_gamma   90.00
#
_symmetry.space_group_name_H-M   'P 1'
#
loop_
_entity.id
_entity.type
_entity.pdbx_description
1 polymer ?
#
loop_
_entity_poly.entity_id
_entity_poly.type
_entity_poly.pdbx_seq_one_letter_code
_entity_poly.pdbx_strand_id
1 'polypeptide(L)'
;MARVRSFAAFILIVFSCAGGADELLMKNGSRLVGTLVSADADIVVFNTPFAGDVTINQVNIETIITENEVTLLMDDNMVFRNKRVVAQEDSLIVFDEKERPVRFEVGDIKMINPEPWRLGDGYKWSGEVNAALESERGNSDSDELDVDFESVWRSLADRYTIRGVWELDEANGDRNKNKGKLRTKYDRFSKTDPDNYAGVQAAFEHDEFADLDLRTIAGPYIGRQFYEGYYLSLHGEVGVVYVDERFDIAKDEDYWGPSWELRLSSGIIPRSELYVYQDGLLDFTDPDNFVLNTTVGIKFPLIFGFQAALEALYEYDGGAVDDVDSTDETIKAKLGYSW
;
A
#
# COMPACT_ATOMS: atom_id res chain seq x y z
N MET A 1 72.72 21.99 -41.51
CA MET A 1 71.65 21.00 -41.67
C MET A 1 70.77 21.06 -40.41
N ALA A 2 69.68 21.82 -40.45
CA ALA A 2 68.76 22.00 -39.36
C ALA A 2 67.56 21.07 -39.57
N ARG A 3 67.32 20.17 -38.62
CA ARG A 3 66.13 19.26 -38.60
C ARG A 3 64.99 19.97 -37.92
N VAL A 4 63.94 20.31 -38.67
CA VAL A 4 62.67 20.77 -38.18
C VAL A 4 61.89 19.56 -37.67
N ARG A 5 61.57 19.56 -36.38
CA ARG A 5 60.62 18.58 -35.76
C ARG A 5 59.23 19.16 -35.81
N SER A 6 58.38 18.60 -36.68
CA SER A 6 56.96 18.88 -36.68
C SER A 6 56.29 18.25 -35.44
N PHE A 7 55.68 19.09 -34.60
CA PHE A 7 54.82 18.68 -33.50
C PHE A 7 53.41 18.60 -34.06
N ALA A 8 52.91 17.38 -34.26
CA ALA A 8 51.50 17.15 -34.57
C ALA A 8 50.66 17.30 -33.28
N ALA A 9 49.91 18.38 -33.18
CA ALA A 9 48.92 18.57 -32.10
C ALA A 9 47.74 17.66 -32.40
N PHE A 10 47.55 16.64 -31.56
CA PHE A 10 46.42 15.77 -31.57
C PHE A 10 45.28 16.51 -30.82
N ILE A 11 44.31 17.08 -31.55
CA ILE A 11 43.11 17.67 -30.98
C ILE A 11 42.20 16.51 -30.57
N LEU A 12 42.15 16.22 -29.27
CA LEU A 12 41.19 15.29 -28.68
C LEU A 12 39.81 15.99 -28.67
N ILE A 13 38.99 15.70 -29.67
CA ILE A 13 37.57 16.12 -29.66
C ILE A 13 36.88 15.21 -28.65
N VAL A 14 36.68 15.72 -27.42
CA VAL A 14 35.81 15.13 -26.44
C VAL A 14 34.38 15.37 -26.94
N PHE A 15 33.79 14.35 -27.55
CA PHE A 15 32.33 14.30 -27.73
C PHE A 15 31.73 14.22 -26.34
N SER A 16 31.33 15.33 -25.77
CA SER A 16 30.38 15.35 -24.68
C SER A 16 29.08 14.81 -25.26
N CYS A 17 28.76 13.56 -25.00
CA CYS A 17 27.37 13.10 -25.03
C CYS A 17 26.65 13.93 -23.95
N ALA A 18 26.10 15.06 -24.33
CA ALA A 18 25.06 15.72 -23.56
C ALA A 18 23.87 14.78 -23.64
N GLY A 19 23.80 13.80 -22.74
CA GLY A 19 22.55 13.14 -22.41
C GLY A 19 21.63 14.27 -21.95
N GLY A 20 20.55 14.52 -22.68
CA GLY A 20 19.56 15.49 -22.27
C GLY A 20 19.03 15.11 -20.91
N ALA A 21 18.85 16.07 -20.04
CA ALA A 21 18.24 15.87 -18.74
C ALA A 21 16.78 16.33 -18.81
N ASP A 22 15.92 15.64 -18.08
CA ASP A 22 14.53 16.08 -17.91
C ASP A 22 14.49 17.34 -17.04
N GLU A 23 13.47 18.15 -17.20
CA GLU A 23 13.31 19.42 -16.51
C GLU A 23 11.91 19.56 -15.91
N LEU A 24 11.86 20.04 -14.67
CA LEU A 24 10.63 20.50 -14.03
C LEU A 24 10.73 22.02 -13.80
N LEU A 25 9.75 22.76 -14.28
CA LEU A 25 9.55 24.17 -13.93
C LEU A 25 8.46 24.25 -12.86
N MET A 26 8.78 24.90 -11.76
CA MET A 26 7.86 25.07 -10.62
C MET A 26 7.09 26.38 -10.75
N LYS A 27 5.87 26.45 -10.23
CA LYS A 27 5.04 27.68 -10.22
C LYS A 27 5.69 28.87 -9.52
N ASN A 28 6.66 28.64 -8.64
CA ASN A 28 7.43 29.70 -8.00
C ASN A 28 8.66 30.16 -8.82
N GLY A 29 8.82 29.65 -10.06
CA GLY A 29 9.93 29.94 -10.95
C GLY A 29 11.19 29.10 -10.70
N SER A 30 11.21 28.19 -9.72
CA SER A 30 12.34 27.27 -9.53
C SER A 30 12.39 26.23 -10.65
N ARG A 31 13.61 25.84 -11.05
CA ARG A 31 13.85 24.83 -12.08
C ARG A 31 14.66 23.68 -11.47
N LEU A 32 14.19 22.46 -11.69
CA LEU A 32 14.91 21.23 -11.37
C LEU A 32 15.37 20.57 -12.65
N VAL A 33 16.59 20.04 -12.64
CA VAL A 33 17.22 19.33 -13.76
C VAL A 33 17.68 17.98 -13.27
N GLY A 34 17.28 16.90 -13.97
CA GLY A 34 17.59 15.53 -13.55
C GLY A 34 16.89 14.50 -14.41
N THR A 35 16.27 13.51 -13.80
CA THR A 35 15.53 12.46 -14.48
C THR A 35 14.15 12.30 -13.82
N LEU A 36 13.10 12.34 -14.64
CA LEU A 36 11.74 12.07 -14.21
C LEU A 36 11.57 10.56 -13.99
N VAL A 37 11.42 10.14 -12.74
CA VAL A 37 11.30 8.74 -12.37
C VAL A 37 9.87 8.27 -12.56
N SER A 38 8.93 8.92 -11.86
CA SER A 38 7.50 8.59 -11.91
C SER A 38 6.66 9.77 -11.44
N ALA A 39 5.38 9.73 -11.75
CA ALA A 39 4.38 10.60 -11.15
C ALA A 39 3.08 9.83 -10.92
N ASP A 40 2.34 10.22 -9.90
CA ASP A 40 0.93 9.93 -9.70
C ASP A 40 0.14 11.25 -9.59
N ALA A 41 -1.16 11.18 -9.30
CA ALA A 41 -2.01 12.36 -9.21
C ALA A 41 -1.57 13.39 -8.13
N ASP A 42 -0.83 12.96 -7.11
CA ASP A 42 -0.43 13.78 -5.98
C ASP A 42 1.01 14.26 -6.07
N ILE A 43 1.92 13.36 -6.46
CA ILE A 43 3.36 13.59 -6.37
C ILE A 43 4.10 13.20 -7.64
N VAL A 44 5.22 13.88 -7.86
CA VAL A 44 6.24 13.56 -8.87
C VAL A 44 7.52 13.18 -8.16
N VAL A 45 8.09 12.03 -8.50
CA VAL A 45 9.40 11.59 -8.07
C VAL A 45 10.42 11.96 -9.13
N PHE A 46 11.38 12.79 -8.75
CA PHE A 46 12.39 13.34 -9.64
C PHE A 46 13.79 13.10 -9.08
N ASN A 47 14.63 12.38 -9.83
CA ASN A 47 15.99 12.10 -9.43
C ASN A 47 16.91 13.25 -9.82
N THR A 48 17.58 13.84 -8.85
CA THR A 48 18.55 14.92 -9.05
C THR A 48 19.97 14.43 -8.76
N PRO A 49 20.99 14.93 -9.49
CA PRO A 49 22.40 14.54 -9.26
C PRO A 49 22.91 14.86 -7.86
N PHE A 50 22.26 15.76 -7.14
CA PHE A 50 22.76 16.29 -5.86
C PHE A 50 22.03 15.72 -4.65
N ALA A 51 20.72 15.41 -4.78
CA ALA A 51 19.86 14.99 -3.66
C ALA A 51 19.26 13.59 -3.86
N GLY A 52 19.57 12.92 -4.99
CA GLY A 52 18.88 11.67 -5.35
C GLY A 52 17.42 11.93 -5.66
N ASP A 53 16.54 11.01 -5.24
CA ASP A 53 15.10 11.12 -5.47
C ASP A 53 14.48 12.19 -4.55
N VAL A 54 13.80 13.14 -5.19
CA VAL A 54 13.07 14.23 -4.54
C VAL A 54 11.59 14.05 -4.87
N THR A 55 10.76 14.01 -3.83
CA THR A 55 9.30 13.96 -3.95
C THR A 55 8.75 15.38 -4.00
N ILE A 56 7.98 15.68 -5.04
CA ILE A 56 7.45 17.00 -5.33
C ILE A 56 5.94 16.89 -5.46
N ASN A 57 5.19 17.74 -4.77
CA ASN A 57 3.74 17.81 -4.95
C ASN A 57 3.42 18.30 -6.37
N GLN A 58 2.62 17.55 -7.14
CA GLN A 58 2.29 17.84 -8.54
C GLN A 58 1.64 19.22 -8.70
N VAL A 59 0.85 19.66 -7.72
CA VAL A 59 0.18 20.97 -7.75
C VAL A 59 1.17 22.17 -7.84
N ASN A 60 2.42 21.98 -7.42
CA ASN A 60 3.46 23.01 -7.46
C ASN A 60 4.22 23.05 -8.81
N ILE A 61 3.95 22.13 -9.72
CA ILE A 61 4.62 22.03 -11.01
C ILE A 61 3.83 22.81 -12.04
N GLU A 62 4.52 23.65 -12.78
CA GLU A 62 4.00 24.43 -13.91
C GLU A 62 4.21 23.69 -15.23
N THR A 63 5.40 23.09 -15.41
CA THR A 63 5.77 22.47 -16.68
C THR A 63 6.69 21.27 -16.46
N ILE A 64 6.52 20.26 -17.30
CA ILE A 64 7.35 19.06 -17.37
C ILE A 64 7.93 18.96 -18.78
N ILE A 65 9.23 18.82 -18.91
CA ILE A 65 9.92 18.60 -20.19
C ILE A 65 10.77 17.34 -20.04
N THR A 66 10.63 16.38 -20.96
CA THR A 66 11.41 15.16 -20.90
C THR A 66 12.29 15.02 -22.16
N GLU A 67 13.55 14.73 -21.95
CA GLU A 67 14.48 14.27 -22.99
C GLU A 67 14.44 12.75 -23.13
N ASN A 68 14.13 12.06 -22.04
CA ASN A 68 13.88 10.64 -22.04
C ASN A 68 12.43 10.32 -22.43
N GLU A 69 12.23 9.16 -23.02
CA GLU A 69 10.89 8.67 -23.32
C GLU A 69 10.21 8.21 -22.05
N VAL A 70 8.98 8.65 -21.83
CA VAL A 70 8.12 8.28 -20.69
C VAL A 70 6.81 7.68 -21.18
N THR A 71 6.17 6.93 -20.32
CA THR A 71 4.79 6.47 -20.52
C THR A 71 3.85 7.34 -19.70
N LEU A 72 2.85 7.94 -20.36
CA LEU A 72 1.83 8.74 -19.70
C LEU A 72 0.52 7.97 -19.65
N LEU A 73 -0.11 7.95 -18.50
CA LEU A 73 -1.50 7.56 -18.31
C LEU A 73 -2.28 8.83 -17.95
N MET A 74 -3.26 9.19 -18.78
CA MET A 74 -4.07 10.38 -18.63
C MET A 74 -5.34 10.09 -17.79
N ASP A 75 -5.99 11.13 -17.30
CA ASP A 75 -7.22 11.01 -16.50
C ASP A 75 -8.38 10.34 -17.25
N ASP A 76 -8.44 10.53 -18.57
CA ASP A 76 -9.41 9.87 -19.45
C ASP A 76 -9.04 8.42 -19.83
N ASN A 77 -8.00 7.87 -19.17
CA ASN A 77 -7.39 6.55 -19.43
C ASN A 77 -6.70 6.40 -20.80
N MET A 78 -6.45 7.47 -21.54
CA MET A 78 -5.55 7.40 -22.69
C MET A 78 -4.11 7.11 -22.21
N VAL A 79 -3.40 6.29 -22.99
CA VAL A 79 -2.01 5.90 -22.70
C VAL A 79 -1.11 6.32 -23.85
N PHE A 80 -0.09 7.10 -23.56
CA PHE A 80 0.99 7.45 -24.50
C PHE A 80 2.25 6.72 -24.07
N ARG A 81 2.66 5.68 -24.81
CA ARG A 81 3.84 4.88 -24.49
C ARG A 81 5.07 5.39 -25.20
N ASN A 82 6.21 5.47 -24.48
CA ASN A 82 7.52 5.83 -25.01
C ASN A 82 7.48 7.17 -25.77
N LYS A 83 6.98 8.20 -25.12
CA LYS A 83 6.87 9.55 -25.70
C LYS A 83 7.67 10.55 -24.90
N ARG A 84 8.17 11.58 -25.60
CA ARG A 84 8.75 12.77 -24.96
C ARG A 84 7.68 13.81 -24.73
N VAL A 85 7.76 14.47 -23.61
CA VAL A 85 6.90 15.60 -23.26
C VAL A 85 7.63 16.89 -23.58
N VAL A 86 7.01 17.74 -24.36
CA VAL A 86 7.58 19.03 -24.78
C VAL A 86 6.65 20.13 -24.30
N ALA A 87 7.20 21.21 -23.76
CA ALA A 87 6.44 22.40 -23.43
C ALA A 87 6.29 23.30 -24.67
N GLN A 88 5.07 23.80 -24.91
CA GLN A 88 4.80 24.79 -25.92
C GLN A 88 3.78 25.80 -25.38
N GLU A 89 4.22 27.09 -25.25
CA GLU A 89 3.43 28.11 -24.57
C GLU A 89 3.01 27.66 -23.16
N ASP A 90 1.73 27.68 -22.85
CA ASP A 90 1.19 27.29 -21.55
C ASP A 90 0.70 25.82 -21.50
N SER A 91 1.09 24.99 -22.46
CA SER A 91 0.64 23.59 -22.55
C SER A 91 1.78 22.61 -22.74
N LEU A 92 1.54 21.37 -22.35
CA LEU A 92 2.39 20.23 -22.65
C LEU A 92 1.93 19.57 -23.95
N ILE A 93 2.86 19.02 -24.71
CA ILE A 93 2.58 18.33 -25.97
C ILE A 93 3.29 16.99 -25.97
N VAL A 94 2.56 15.96 -26.40
CA VAL A 94 3.12 14.69 -26.87
C VAL A 94 2.67 14.45 -28.30
N PHE A 95 3.42 13.64 -29.02
CA PHE A 95 3.02 13.22 -30.37
C PHE A 95 2.43 11.81 -30.31
N ASP A 96 1.21 11.65 -30.83
CA ASP A 96 0.56 10.34 -30.94
C ASP A 96 1.30 9.40 -31.90
N GLU A 97 0.78 8.19 -32.12
CA GLU A 97 1.38 7.20 -33.04
C GLU A 97 1.38 7.66 -34.50
N LYS A 98 0.57 8.65 -34.85
CA LYS A 98 0.48 9.26 -36.19
C LYS A 98 1.22 10.58 -36.29
N GLU A 99 2.10 10.87 -35.32
CA GLU A 99 2.87 12.11 -35.21
C GLU A 99 2.00 13.37 -35.10
N ARG A 100 0.77 13.26 -34.60
CA ARG A 100 -0.10 14.42 -34.38
C ARG A 100 0.12 14.94 -32.95
N PRO A 101 0.24 16.25 -32.77
CA PRO A 101 0.40 16.85 -31.47
C PRO A 101 -0.90 16.73 -30.66
N VAL A 102 -0.79 16.18 -29.45
CA VAL A 102 -1.86 16.16 -28.46
C VAL A 102 -1.43 17.11 -27.34
N ARG A 103 -2.29 18.07 -27.02
CA ARG A 103 -2.05 19.10 -26.00
C ARG A 103 -2.80 18.75 -24.73
N PHE A 104 -2.18 19.00 -23.58
CA PHE A 104 -2.73 18.77 -22.26
C PHE A 104 -2.03 19.64 -21.21
N GLU A 105 -2.58 19.70 -20.02
CA GLU A 105 -1.97 20.36 -18.86
C GLU A 105 -1.32 19.33 -17.92
N VAL A 106 -0.48 19.77 -16.98
CA VAL A 106 0.11 18.89 -15.96
C VAL A 106 -0.97 18.18 -15.16
N GLY A 107 -2.08 18.87 -14.88
CA GLY A 107 -3.22 18.33 -14.14
C GLY A 107 -4.01 17.23 -14.85
N ASP A 108 -3.88 17.08 -16.18
CA ASP A 108 -4.54 16.01 -16.94
C ASP A 108 -3.77 14.67 -16.88
N ILE A 109 -2.57 14.70 -16.29
CA ILE A 109 -1.70 13.52 -16.16
C ILE A 109 -2.06 12.78 -14.88
N LYS A 110 -2.64 11.59 -15.02
CA LYS A 110 -2.90 10.69 -13.90
C LYS A 110 -1.62 10.03 -13.40
N MET A 111 -0.76 9.53 -14.31
CA MET A 111 0.51 8.91 -13.95
C MET A 111 1.58 9.09 -15.04
N ILE A 112 2.83 9.16 -14.61
CA ILE A 112 4.00 9.07 -15.49
C ILE A 112 4.80 7.83 -15.08
N ASN A 113 5.19 7.03 -16.08
CA ASN A 113 5.87 5.75 -15.90
C ASN A 113 5.13 4.83 -14.92
N PRO A 114 3.79 4.61 -15.10
CA PRO A 114 3.05 3.71 -14.23
C PRO A 114 3.62 2.30 -14.29
N GLU A 115 3.51 1.58 -13.18
CA GLU A 115 3.89 0.17 -13.13
C GLU A 115 3.08 -0.64 -14.17
N PRO A 116 3.66 -1.71 -14.76
CA PRO A 116 3.02 -2.45 -15.87
C PRO A 116 1.60 -2.94 -15.57
N TRP A 117 1.33 -3.38 -14.34
CA TRP A 117 0.01 -3.86 -13.95
C TRP A 117 -1.09 -2.78 -14.04
N ARG A 118 -0.74 -1.49 -13.85
CA ARG A 118 -1.67 -0.37 -14.01
C ARG A 118 -2.05 -0.11 -15.47
N LEU A 119 -1.25 -0.64 -16.39
CA LEU A 119 -1.53 -0.63 -17.83
C LEU A 119 -2.19 -1.93 -18.32
N GLY A 120 -2.52 -2.84 -17.40
CA GLY A 120 -3.11 -4.13 -17.70
C GLY A 120 -2.11 -5.25 -17.98
N ASP A 121 -0.83 -5.01 -17.76
CA ASP A 121 0.27 -5.95 -18.04
C ASP A 121 0.72 -6.67 -16.75
N GLY A 122 0.15 -7.85 -16.48
CA GLY A 122 0.55 -8.72 -15.39
C GLY A 122 0.03 -8.34 -14.00
N TYR A 123 0.77 -8.77 -12.99
CA TYR A 123 0.46 -8.53 -11.57
C TYR A 123 1.63 -7.84 -10.87
N LYS A 124 1.32 -6.94 -9.96
CA LYS A 124 2.24 -6.52 -8.92
C LYS A 124 2.08 -7.46 -7.73
N TRP A 125 3.19 -7.97 -7.24
CA TRP A 125 3.25 -8.67 -5.96
C TRP A 125 3.89 -7.74 -4.93
N SER A 126 3.19 -7.48 -3.86
CA SER A 126 3.67 -6.70 -2.72
C SER A 126 3.23 -7.38 -1.43
N GLY A 127 3.88 -7.05 -0.35
CA GLY A 127 3.50 -7.57 0.94
C GLY A 127 4.41 -7.07 2.05
N GLU A 128 4.10 -7.53 3.24
CA GLU A 128 4.89 -7.25 4.43
C GLU A 128 4.81 -8.40 5.41
N VAL A 129 5.82 -8.53 6.22
CA VAL A 129 5.85 -9.38 7.39
C VAL A 129 6.40 -8.56 8.55
N ASN A 130 5.73 -8.61 9.69
CA ASN A 130 6.12 -7.90 10.90
C ASN A 130 6.21 -8.88 12.06
N ALA A 131 7.06 -8.58 13.03
CA ALA A 131 7.18 -9.29 14.28
C ALA A 131 7.35 -8.32 15.46
N ALA A 132 6.71 -8.63 16.57
CA ALA A 132 6.97 -8.04 17.87
C ALA A 132 7.47 -9.13 18.81
N LEU A 133 8.46 -8.79 19.61
CA LEU A 133 9.05 -9.68 20.61
C LEU A 133 9.15 -8.91 21.93
N GLU A 134 8.61 -9.45 22.97
CA GLU A 134 8.77 -8.97 24.33
C GLU A 134 9.32 -10.09 25.21
N SER A 135 10.25 -9.78 26.11
CA SER A 135 10.81 -10.74 27.03
C SER A 135 11.10 -10.04 28.35
N GLU A 136 10.34 -10.38 29.38
CA GLU A 136 10.53 -9.92 30.75
C GLU A 136 11.17 -11.01 31.61
N ARG A 137 12.05 -10.60 32.52
CA ARG A 137 12.68 -11.47 33.50
C ARG A 137 12.73 -10.76 34.86
N GLY A 138 12.33 -11.47 35.93
CA GLY A 138 12.33 -10.88 37.27
C GLY A 138 11.42 -11.61 38.23
N ASN A 139 10.47 -10.90 38.84
CA ASN A 139 9.47 -11.49 39.74
C ASN A 139 8.47 -12.40 39.00
N SER A 140 8.24 -12.12 37.72
CA SER A 140 7.59 -13.00 36.73
C SER A 140 8.45 -13.04 35.48
N ASP A 141 8.50 -14.17 34.84
CA ASP A 141 9.12 -14.34 33.52
C ASP A 141 8.02 -14.39 32.48
N SER A 142 8.06 -13.54 31.44
CA SER A 142 7.16 -13.61 30.31
C SER A 142 7.88 -13.46 28.97
N ASP A 143 7.41 -14.19 27.97
CA ASP A 143 7.87 -14.16 26.59
C ASP A 143 6.67 -14.01 25.66
N GLU A 144 6.57 -12.91 24.92
CA GLU A 144 5.53 -12.67 23.91
C GLU A 144 6.14 -12.65 22.51
N LEU A 145 5.48 -13.33 21.58
CA LEU A 145 5.81 -13.34 20.15
C LEU A 145 4.55 -13.08 19.35
N ASP A 146 4.55 -11.98 18.62
CA ASP A 146 3.53 -11.67 17.61
C ASP A 146 4.14 -11.66 16.23
N VAL A 147 3.49 -12.29 15.28
CA VAL A 147 3.85 -12.27 13.87
C VAL A 147 2.61 -11.95 13.05
N ASP A 148 2.72 -10.98 12.16
CA ASP A 148 1.70 -10.74 11.15
C ASP A 148 2.31 -10.64 9.76
N PHE A 149 1.53 -11.00 8.75
CA PHE A 149 1.91 -10.84 7.36
C PHE A 149 0.73 -10.47 6.48
N GLU A 150 1.00 -9.74 5.43
CA GLU A 150 0.08 -9.52 4.33
C GLU A 150 0.79 -9.74 2.99
N SER A 151 0.13 -10.40 2.05
CA SER A 151 0.62 -10.59 0.69
C SER A 151 -0.49 -10.29 -0.30
N VAL A 152 -0.20 -9.42 -1.26
CA VAL A 152 -1.16 -8.90 -2.25
C VAL A 152 -0.62 -9.11 -3.65
N TRP A 153 -1.44 -9.74 -4.51
CA TRP A 153 -1.23 -9.80 -5.96
C TRP A 153 -2.29 -8.95 -6.62
N ARG A 154 -1.89 -7.83 -7.21
CA ARG A 154 -2.77 -6.83 -7.80
C ARG A 154 -2.54 -6.72 -9.31
N SER A 155 -3.59 -6.89 -10.10
CA SER A 155 -3.65 -6.51 -11.51
C SER A 155 -4.65 -5.35 -11.70
N LEU A 156 -4.77 -4.86 -12.93
CA LEU A 156 -5.81 -3.87 -13.24
C LEU A 156 -7.22 -4.41 -12.98
N ALA A 157 -7.43 -5.71 -13.15
CA ALA A 157 -8.75 -6.36 -13.10
C ALA A 157 -9.02 -7.09 -11.79
N ASP A 158 -7.99 -7.60 -11.12
CA ASP A 158 -8.12 -8.53 -9.99
C ASP A 158 -7.15 -8.18 -8.87
N ARG A 159 -7.54 -8.56 -7.65
CA ARG A 159 -6.66 -8.55 -6.48
C ARG A 159 -6.87 -9.82 -5.66
N TYR A 160 -5.77 -10.46 -5.28
CA TYR A 160 -5.74 -11.54 -4.30
C TYR A 160 -5.01 -11.03 -3.06
N THR A 161 -5.60 -11.22 -1.91
CA THR A 161 -4.99 -10.84 -0.62
C THR A 161 -4.98 -12.04 0.32
N ILE A 162 -3.84 -12.30 0.95
CA ILE A 162 -3.71 -13.24 2.05
C ILE A 162 -3.11 -12.46 3.21
N ARG A 163 -3.76 -12.53 4.37
CA ARG A 163 -3.31 -11.91 5.62
C ARG A 163 -3.34 -12.96 6.73
N GLY A 164 -2.31 -12.98 7.56
CA GLY A 164 -2.28 -13.81 8.74
C GLY A 164 -1.74 -13.05 9.94
N VAL A 165 -2.22 -13.42 11.12
CA VAL A 165 -1.73 -12.93 12.41
C VAL A 165 -1.60 -14.14 13.32
N TRP A 166 -0.55 -14.21 14.11
CA TRP A 166 -0.35 -15.21 15.14
C TRP A 166 0.29 -14.57 16.35
N GLU A 167 -0.33 -14.81 17.53
CA GLU A 167 0.08 -14.24 18.80
C GLU A 167 0.27 -15.37 19.82
N LEU A 168 1.41 -15.38 20.46
CA LEU A 168 1.79 -16.33 21.50
C LEU A 168 2.32 -15.56 22.71
N ASP A 169 1.82 -15.87 23.90
CA ASP A 169 2.37 -15.38 25.17
C ASP A 169 2.52 -16.55 26.14
N GLU A 170 3.65 -16.57 26.85
CA GLU A 170 3.99 -17.53 27.87
C GLU A 170 4.52 -16.81 29.11
N ALA A 171 3.93 -17.01 30.27
CA ALA A 171 4.39 -16.45 31.53
C ALA A 171 4.65 -17.53 32.54
N ASN A 172 5.85 -17.51 33.17
CA ASN A 172 6.30 -18.49 34.18
C ASN A 172 6.26 -19.95 33.70
N GLY A 173 6.36 -20.19 32.37
CA GLY A 173 6.30 -21.51 31.75
C GLY A 173 4.90 -22.00 31.42
N ASP A 174 3.87 -21.21 31.71
CA ASP A 174 2.50 -21.47 31.31
C ASP A 174 2.09 -20.55 30.15
N ARG A 175 1.42 -21.11 29.13
CA ARG A 175 0.91 -20.35 28.00
C ARG A 175 -0.32 -19.54 28.44
N ASN A 176 -0.34 -18.25 28.08
CA ASN A 176 -1.41 -17.30 28.39
C ASN A 176 -2.17 -16.84 27.15
N LYS A 177 -1.54 -16.92 25.97
CA LYS A 177 -2.13 -16.52 24.71
C LYS A 177 -1.70 -17.47 23.59
N ASN A 178 -2.65 -17.89 22.79
CA ASN A 178 -2.43 -18.63 21.55
C ASN A 178 -3.59 -18.33 20.61
N LYS A 179 -3.43 -17.25 19.85
CA LYS A 179 -4.46 -16.72 18.95
C LYS A 179 -3.94 -16.66 17.54
N GLY A 180 -4.73 -17.08 16.59
CA GLY A 180 -4.36 -17.08 15.18
C GLY A 180 -5.51 -16.70 14.28
N LYS A 181 -5.24 -15.91 13.24
CA LYS A 181 -6.20 -15.51 12.22
C LYS A 181 -5.56 -15.58 10.84
N LEU A 182 -6.24 -16.23 9.91
CA LEU A 182 -5.88 -16.27 8.50
C LEU A 182 -7.06 -15.80 7.66
N ARG A 183 -6.89 -14.76 6.87
CA ARG A 183 -7.90 -14.23 5.95
C ARG A 183 -7.42 -14.28 4.52
N THR A 184 -8.28 -14.70 3.62
CA THR A 184 -8.04 -14.70 2.18
C THR A 184 -9.17 -13.96 1.48
N LYS A 185 -8.83 -13.17 0.46
CA LYS A 185 -9.78 -12.37 -0.32
C LYS A 185 -9.46 -12.46 -1.81
N TYR A 186 -10.50 -12.45 -2.63
CA TYR A 186 -10.41 -12.26 -4.06
C TYR A 186 -11.35 -11.14 -4.49
N ASP A 187 -10.81 -10.13 -5.16
CA ASP A 187 -11.53 -8.99 -5.68
C ASP A 187 -11.54 -8.97 -7.20
N ARG A 188 -12.66 -8.58 -7.76
CA ARG A 188 -12.83 -8.29 -9.18
C ARG A 188 -13.23 -6.85 -9.37
N PHE A 189 -12.39 -6.05 -10.04
CA PHE A 189 -12.62 -4.64 -10.30
C PHE A 189 -13.56 -4.43 -11.48
N SER A 190 -14.42 -3.41 -11.36
CA SER A 190 -15.34 -3.02 -12.43
C SER A 190 -14.56 -2.45 -13.62
N LYS A 191 -14.97 -2.81 -14.84
CA LYS A 191 -14.38 -2.27 -16.06
C LYS A 191 -14.82 -0.85 -16.38
N THR A 192 -15.98 -0.44 -15.88
CA THR A 192 -16.58 0.88 -16.15
C THR A 192 -16.17 1.92 -15.11
N ASP A 193 -15.95 1.49 -13.89
CA ASP A 193 -15.47 2.32 -12.78
C ASP A 193 -14.51 1.46 -11.93
N PRO A 194 -13.19 1.52 -12.22
CA PRO A 194 -12.19 0.69 -11.55
C PRO A 194 -12.03 0.92 -10.05
N ASP A 195 -12.63 1.99 -9.53
CA ASP A 195 -12.66 2.24 -8.09
C ASP A 195 -13.62 1.30 -7.36
N ASN A 196 -14.62 0.75 -8.07
CA ASN A 196 -15.57 -0.21 -7.52
C ASN A 196 -15.13 -1.64 -7.80
N TYR A 197 -15.34 -2.51 -6.83
CA TYR A 197 -15.06 -3.94 -6.96
C TYR A 197 -16.08 -4.79 -6.19
N ALA A 198 -16.16 -6.05 -6.55
CA ALA A 198 -16.88 -7.07 -5.80
C ALA A 198 -15.94 -8.22 -5.50
N GLY A 199 -16.10 -8.85 -4.34
CA GLY A 199 -15.20 -9.91 -3.92
C GLY A 199 -15.88 -10.99 -3.10
N VAL A 200 -15.06 -11.99 -2.77
CA VAL A 200 -15.37 -13.04 -1.82
C VAL A 200 -14.24 -13.13 -0.81
N GLN A 201 -14.59 -13.45 0.43
CA GLN A 201 -13.62 -13.63 1.50
C GLN A 201 -13.85 -14.95 2.22
N ALA A 202 -12.77 -15.47 2.79
CA ALA A 202 -12.79 -16.52 3.80
C ALA A 202 -11.78 -16.17 4.88
N ALA A 203 -12.16 -16.36 6.15
CA ALA A 203 -11.28 -16.21 7.29
C ALA A 203 -11.42 -17.41 8.22
N PHE A 204 -10.32 -17.73 8.90
CA PHE A 204 -10.21 -18.78 9.90
C PHE A 204 -9.55 -18.16 11.12
N GLU A 205 -10.18 -18.27 12.27
CA GLU A 205 -9.72 -17.74 13.54
C GLU A 205 -9.71 -18.85 14.59
N HIS A 206 -8.70 -18.81 15.44
CA HIS A 206 -8.55 -19.70 16.60
C HIS A 206 -8.07 -18.87 17.78
N ASP A 207 -8.63 -19.10 18.96
CA ASP A 207 -8.21 -18.47 20.21
C ASP A 207 -8.42 -19.46 21.37
N GLU A 208 -7.29 -20.09 21.80
CA GLU A 208 -7.31 -21.13 22.86
C GLU A 208 -7.86 -20.59 24.18
N PHE A 209 -7.65 -19.29 24.48
CA PHE A 209 -8.05 -18.69 25.76
C PHE A 209 -9.42 -18.02 25.72
N ALA A 210 -10.01 -17.89 24.53
CA ALA A 210 -11.40 -17.51 24.35
C ALA A 210 -12.34 -18.69 24.13
N ASP A 211 -11.91 -19.95 24.46
CA ASP A 211 -12.66 -21.20 24.22
C ASP A 211 -12.98 -21.44 22.73
N LEU A 212 -12.35 -20.69 21.80
CA LEU A 212 -12.65 -20.71 20.38
C LEU A 212 -11.70 -21.69 19.66
N ASP A 213 -12.16 -22.93 19.41
CA ASP A 213 -11.40 -23.91 18.62
C ASP A 213 -11.25 -23.43 17.16
N LEU A 214 -12.36 -23.02 16.53
CA LEU A 214 -12.32 -22.51 15.16
C LEU A 214 -13.54 -21.65 14.83
N ARG A 215 -13.31 -20.40 14.43
CA ARG A 215 -14.30 -19.56 13.76
C ARG A 215 -14.01 -19.53 12.26
N THR A 216 -14.97 -19.94 11.45
CA THR A 216 -14.89 -19.85 9.99
C THR A 216 -15.85 -18.79 9.50
N ILE A 217 -15.34 -17.82 8.74
CA ILE A 217 -16.11 -16.70 8.17
C ILE A 217 -16.00 -16.78 6.67
N ALA A 218 -17.11 -16.78 5.94
CA ALA A 218 -17.06 -16.75 4.48
C ALA A 218 -18.25 -15.97 3.89
N GLY A 219 -18.00 -15.21 2.83
CA GLY A 219 -19.09 -14.49 2.16
C GLY A 219 -18.65 -13.53 1.08
N PRO A 220 -19.61 -13.05 0.26
CA PRO A 220 -19.40 -12.01 -0.72
C PRO A 220 -19.42 -10.61 -0.10
N TYR A 221 -18.77 -9.68 -0.77
CA TYR A 221 -18.79 -8.25 -0.44
C TYR A 221 -18.66 -7.38 -1.69
N ILE A 222 -18.97 -6.11 -1.53
CA ILE A 222 -18.67 -5.04 -2.47
C ILE A 222 -17.78 -4.03 -1.80
N GLY A 223 -16.92 -3.39 -2.56
CA GLY A 223 -15.99 -2.39 -2.06
C GLY A 223 -15.76 -1.24 -3.02
N ARG A 224 -15.28 -0.15 -2.48
CA ARG A 224 -14.88 1.03 -3.24
C ARG A 224 -13.56 1.60 -2.73
N GLN A 225 -12.67 1.92 -3.66
CA GLN A 225 -11.51 2.77 -3.45
C GLN A 225 -11.98 4.23 -3.55
N PHE A 226 -12.11 4.93 -2.42
CA PHE A 226 -12.58 6.33 -2.40
C PHE A 226 -11.45 7.28 -2.79
N TYR A 227 -10.23 6.99 -2.33
CA TYR A 227 -9.01 7.73 -2.63
C TYR A 227 -7.86 6.75 -2.79
N GLU A 228 -7.01 6.97 -3.79
CA GLU A 228 -5.79 6.19 -4.02
C GLU A 228 -4.65 7.15 -4.36
N GLY A 229 -4.06 7.78 -3.35
CA GLY A 229 -2.97 8.74 -3.49
C GLY A 229 -1.97 8.64 -2.35
N TYR A 230 -0.86 9.34 -2.49
CA TYR A 230 0.21 9.36 -1.49
C TYR A 230 -0.24 9.99 -0.16
N TYR A 231 -0.98 11.10 -0.23
CA TYR A 231 -1.43 11.81 0.98
C TYR A 231 -2.61 11.15 1.65
N LEU A 232 -3.44 10.46 0.89
CA LEU A 232 -4.61 9.74 1.40
C LEU A 232 -4.93 8.56 0.50
N SER A 233 -4.98 7.38 1.10
CA SER A 233 -5.60 6.19 0.52
C SER A 233 -6.72 5.76 1.44
N LEU A 234 -7.91 5.58 0.90
CA LEU A 234 -9.09 5.17 1.65
C LEU A 234 -9.91 4.20 0.82
N HIS A 235 -10.15 3.02 1.35
CA HIS A 235 -11.15 2.12 0.80
C HIS A 235 -12.06 1.56 1.88
N GLY A 236 -13.26 1.19 1.48
CA GLY A 236 -14.25 0.59 2.36
C GLY A 236 -14.98 -0.55 1.66
N GLU A 237 -15.39 -1.52 2.45
CA GLU A 237 -16.10 -2.72 2.01
C GLU A 237 -17.30 -2.97 2.89
N VAL A 238 -18.35 -3.52 2.30
CA VAL A 238 -19.51 -4.06 3.02
C VAL A 238 -19.95 -5.36 2.39
N GLY A 239 -20.29 -6.32 3.21
CA GLY A 239 -20.65 -7.66 2.77
C GLY A 239 -21.66 -8.35 3.66
N VAL A 240 -21.97 -9.58 3.29
CA VAL A 240 -22.74 -10.51 4.09
C VAL A 240 -21.93 -11.79 4.21
N VAL A 241 -21.76 -12.27 5.43
CA VAL A 241 -20.96 -13.45 5.73
C VAL A 241 -21.79 -14.48 6.45
N TYR A 242 -21.43 -15.74 6.23
CA TYR A 242 -21.80 -16.87 7.09
C TYR A 242 -20.65 -17.09 8.05
N VAL A 243 -20.96 -17.26 9.33
CA VAL A 243 -20.05 -17.56 10.43
C VAL A 243 -20.41 -18.90 11.02
N ASP A 244 -19.41 -19.76 11.23
CA ASP A 244 -19.51 -21.04 11.94
C ASP A 244 -18.45 -21.00 13.05
N GLU A 245 -18.91 -21.08 14.31
CA GLU A 245 -18.08 -21.00 15.51
C GLU A 245 -18.12 -22.32 16.23
N ARG A 246 -16.96 -22.89 16.47
CA ARG A 246 -16.76 -24.11 17.24
C ARG A 246 -15.98 -23.79 18.49
N PHE A 247 -16.51 -24.21 19.60
CA PHE A 247 -15.94 -24.00 20.91
C PHE A 247 -15.46 -25.32 21.49
N ASP A 248 -14.47 -25.29 22.39
CA ASP A 248 -14.01 -26.49 23.11
C ASP A 248 -14.99 -26.93 24.20
N ILE A 249 -15.60 -25.97 24.88
CA ILE A 249 -16.49 -26.22 26.06
C ILE A 249 -17.89 -25.66 25.77
N ALA A 250 -18.01 -24.45 25.24
CA ALA A 250 -19.29 -23.83 24.96
C ALA A 250 -20.00 -24.52 23.77
N LYS A 251 -21.24 -24.14 23.52
CA LYS A 251 -22.02 -24.71 22.43
C LYS A 251 -21.62 -24.04 21.11
N ASP A 252 -21.40 -24.86 20.07
CA ASP A 252 -21.18 -24.37 18.69
C ASP A 252 -22.35 -23.49 18.21
N GLU A 253 -22.02 -22.43 17.48
CA GLU A 253 -22.98 -21.48 16.94
C GLU A 253 -22.72 -21.23 15.46
N ASP A 254 -23.80 -20.95 14.74
CA ASP A 254 -23.70 -20.51 13.34
C ASP A 254 -24.73 -19.43 13.03
N TYR A 255 -24.33 -18.44 12.24
CA TYR A 255 -25.20 -17.32 11.88
C TYR A 255 -24.81 -16.64 10.58
N TRP A 256 -25.70 -15.81 10.09
CA TRP A 256 -25.45 -14.89 8.99
C TRP A 256 -25.43 -13.45 9.50
N GLY A 257 -24.56 -12.62 8.94
CA GLY A 257 -24.50 -11.24 9.33
C GLY A 257 -23.83 -10.32 8.34
N PRO A 258 -24.02 -9.00 8.50
CA PRO A 258 -23.29 -8.01 7.75
C PRO A 258 -21.83 -7.99 8.22
N SER A 259 -20.93 -7.72 7.29
CA SER A 259 -19.52 -7.45 7.58
C SER A 259 -19.07 -6.16 6.92
N TRP A 260 -18.06 -5.51 7.48
CA TRP A 260 -17.45 -4.34 6.89
C TRP A 260 -15.94 -4.33 7.10
N GLU A 261 -15.25 -3.62 6.23
CA GLU A 261 -13.82 -3.34 6.37
C GLU A 261 -13.58 -1.90 5.92
N LEU A 262 -12.75 -1.16 6.66
CA LEU A 262 -12.28 0.15 6.34
C LEU A 262 -10.77 0.18 6.47
N ARG A 263 -10.09 0.69 5.43
CA ARG A 263 -8.66 0.94 5.48
C ARG A 263 -8.38 2.38 5.06
N LEU A 264 -7.60 3.05 5.87
CA LEU A 264 -7.09 4.38 5.60
C LEU A 264 -5.58 4.36 5.78
N SER A 265 -4.84 4.97 4.85
CA SER A 265 -3.43 5.29 5.04
C SER A 265 -3.11 6.69 4.55
N SER A 266 -2.07 7.30 5.12
CA SER A 266 -1.68 8.67 4.81
C SER A 266 -0.18 8.90 4.99
N GLY A 267 0.46 9.40 3.93
CA GLY A 267 1.85 9.88 3.92
C GLY A 267 2.01 11.35 4.30
N ILE A 268 1.06 11.94 5.06
CA ILE A 268 1.11 13.36 5.44
C ILE A 268 2.33 13.70 6.33
N ILE A 269 2.80 12.73 7.11
CA ILE A 269 4.02 12.89 7.90
C ILE A 269 5.20 12.42 7.05
N PRO A 270 6.20 13.28 6.77
CA PRO A 270 7.34 12.91 5.95
C PRO A 270 8.06 11.66 6.47
N ARG A 271 8.35 10.72 5.58
CA ARG A 271 9.04 9.46 5.89
C ARG A 271 8.30 8.57 6.89
N SER A 272 6.99 8.66 6.94
CA SER A 272 6.15 7.75 7.72
C SER A 272 4.78 7.61 7.09
N GLU A 273 4.08 6.55 7.45
CA GLU A 273 2.72 6.28 7.03
C GLU A 273 1.84 6.12 8.27
N LEU A 274 0.84 6.98 8.39
CA LEU A 274 -0.26 6.78 9.33
C LEU A 274 -1.26 5.84 8.71
N TYR A 275 -1.81 4.90 9.48
CA TYR A 275 -2.84 4.01 8.99
C TYR A 275 -3.89 3.69 10.05
N VAL A 276 -5.08 3.41 9.56
CA VAL A 276 -6.21 2.87 10.33
C VAL A 276 -6.75 1.68 9.56
N TYR A 277 -6.89 0.58 10.25
CA TYR A 277 -7.58 -0.60 9.78
C TYR A 277 -8.72 -0.90 10.74
N GLN A 278 -9.93 -1.09 10.23
CA GLN A 278 -11.08 -1.49 11.00
C GLN A 278 -11.85 -2.56 10.24
N ASP A 279 -12.19 -3.65 10.91
CA ASP A 279 -13.12 -4.63 10.40
C ASP A 279 -14.13 -5.03 11.48
N GLY A 280 -15.29 -5.52 11.05
CA GLY A 280 -16.30 -6.00 11.96
C GLY A 280 -17.32 -6.85 11.26
N LEU A 281 -18.08 -7.55 12.08
CA LEU A 281 -19.23 -8.35 11.70
C LEU A 281 -20.30 -8.30 12.81
N LEU A 282 -21.53 -8.61 12.45
CA LEU A 282 -22.68 -8.57 13.36
C LEU A 282 -23.56 -9.80 13.06
N ASP A 283 -24.17 -10.41 14.08
CA ASP A 283 -25.21 -11.39 13.88
C ASP A 283 -26.56 -10.72 13.55
N PHE A 284 -27.24 -11.14 12.47
CA PHE A 284 -28.57 -10.63 12.11
C PHE A 284 -29.64 -10.97 13.15
N THR A 285 -29.46 -12.05 13.91
CA THR A 285 -30.44 -12.58 14.86
C THR A 285 -30.19 -12.12 16.28
N ASP A 286 -28.94 -11.78 16.60
CA ASP A 286 -28.52 -11.26 17.90
C ASP A 286 -27.60 -10.04 17.74
N PRO A 287 -28.14 -8.83 17.78
CA PRO A 287 -27.34 -7.60 17.63
C PRO A 287 -26.30 -7.35 18.73
N ASP A 288 -26.41 -8.04 19.87
CA ASP A 288 -25.42 -7.95 20.94
C ASP A 288 -24.18 -8.79 20.62
N ASN A 289 -24.31 -9.80 19.74
CA ASN A 289 -23.21 -10.57 19.20
C ASN A 289 -22.60 -9.84 17.99
N PHE A 290 -21.64 -8.94 18.24
CA PHE A 290 -20.89 -8.28 17.19
C PHE A 290 -19.39 -8.24 17.50
N VAL A 291 -18.58 -8.35 16.46
CA VAL A 291 -17.12 -8.28 16.52
C VAL A 291 -16.65 -6.99 15.87
N LEU A 292 -15.74 -6.28 16.53
CA LEU A 292 -15.12 -5.06 16.03
C LEU A 292 -13.62 -5.07 16.32
N ASN A 293 -12.81 -4.99 15.29
CA ASN A 293 -11.37 -4.87 15.40
C ASN A 293 -10.94 -3.52 14.83
N THR A 294 -10.13 -2.78 15.55
CA THR A 294 -9.59 -1.50 15.12
C THR A 294 -8.09 -1.42 15.41
N THR A 295 -7.30 -1.19 14.39
CA THR A 295 -5.87 -0.92 14.51
C THR A 295 -5.58 0.50 14.05
N VAL A 296 -4.89 1.27 14.86
CA VAL A 296 -4.35 2.59 14.50
C VAL A 296 -2.84 2.53 14.66
N GLY A 297 -2.11 2.90 13.61
CA GLY A 297 -0.66 2.78 13.66
C GLY A 297 0.07 3.86 12.88
N ILE A 298 1.36 3.93 13.17
CA ILE A 298 2.33 4.70 12.41
C ILE A 298 3.50 3.80 12.01
N LYS A 299 3.82 3.79 10.73
CA LYS A 299 4.88 3.00 10.13
C LYS A 299 6.03 3.90 9.70
N PHE A 300 7.25 3.50 10.00
CA PHE A 300 8.48 4.20 9.66
C PHE A 300 9.33 3.32 8.74
N PRO A 301 9.46 3.65 7.44
CA PRO A 301 10.35 2.92 6.56
C PRO A 301 11.80 3.12 7.00
N LEU A 302 12.54 2.03 7.05
CA LEU A 302 13.96 1.96 7.34
C LEU A 302 14.74 1.72 6.04
N ILE A 303 15.93 1.16 6.14
CA ILE A 303 16.76 0.84 4.98
C ILE A 303 16.44 -0.56 4.43
N PHE A 304 16.63 -0.78 3.14
CA PHE A 304 16.52 -2.09 2.46
C PHE A 304 15.17 -2.81 2.62
N GLY A 305 14.06 -2.05 2.70
CA GLY A 305 12.71 -2.62 2.85
C GLY A 305 12.33 -2.96 4.31
N PHE A 306 13.23 -2.78 5.27
CA PHE A 306 12.87 -2.88 6.68
C PHE A 306 11.99 -1.71 7.10
N GLN A 307 11.14 -1.95 8.08
CA GLN A 307 10.23 -0.96 8.66
C GLN A 307 10.06 -1.19 10.15
N ALA A 308 9.77 -0.12 10.87
CA ALA A 308 9.30 -0.17 12.26
C ALA A 308 7.87 0.36 12.32
N ALA A 309 7.04 -0.17 13.21
CA ALA A 309 5.70 0.31 13.43
C ALA A 309 5.37 0.40 14.92
N LEU A 310 4.50 1.36 15.25
CA LEU A 310 3.82 1.44 16.54
C LEU A 310 2.32 1.35 16.26
N GLU A 311 1.64 0.44 16.94
CA GLU A 311 0.21 0.18 16.78
C GLU A 311 -0.51 0.24 18.12
N ALA A 312 -1.75 0.73 18.08
CA ALA A 312 -2.74 0.53 19.13
C ALA A 312 -3.87 -0.30 18.52
N LEU A 313 -4.18 -1.42 19.14
CA LEU A 313 -5.23 -2.35 18.76
C LEU A 313 -6.36 -2.25 19.78
N TYR A 314 -7.59 -2.26 19.28
CA TYR A 314 -8.81 -2.38 20.05
C TYR A 314 -9.63 -3.51 19.43
N GLU A 315 -9.89 -4.54 20.18
CA GLU A 315 -10.69 -5.70 19.78
C GLU A 315 -11.89 -5.81 20.71
N TYR A 316 -13.07 -6.01 20.13
CA TYR A 316 -14.30 -6.23 20.86
C TYR A 316 -15.04 -7.43 20.27
N ASP A 317 -15.41 -8.38 21.13
CA ASP A 317 -16.22 -9.53 20.79
C ASP A 317 -17.42 -9.61 21.74
N GLY A 318 -18.61 -9.21 21.25
CA GLY A 318 -19.88 -9.24 22.02
C GLY A 318 -20.42 -10.66 22.21
N GLY A 319 -19.94 -11.63 21.41
CA GLY A 319 -20.27 -13.06 21.53
C GLY A 319 -19.31 -13.83 22.45
N ALA A 320 -18.41 -13.14 23.16
CA ALA A 320 -17.49 -13.79 24.09
C ALA A 320 -18.24 -14.69 25.12
N VAL A 321 -17.73 -15.89 25.35
CA VAL A 321 -18.31 -16.82 26.30
C VAL A 321 -18.19 -16.31 27.74
N ASP A 322 -19.01 -16.86 28.64
CA ASP A 322 -18.97 -16.50 30.07
C ASP A 322 -17.54 -16.64 30.63
N ASP A 323 -17.12 -15.70 31.46
CA ASP A 323 -15.79 -15.59 32.07
C ASP A 323 -14.64 -15.18 31.11
N VAL A 324 -14.93 -14.78 29.88
CA VAL A 324 -13.97 -14.15 28.92
C VAL A 324 -14.28 -12.66 28.77
N ASP A 325 -13.26 -11.83 28.86
CA ASP A 325 -13.40 -10.40 28.62
C ASP A 325 -13.76 -10.14 27.14
N SER A 326 -14.79 -9.33 26.93
CA SER A 326 -15.23 -8.94 25.56
C SER A 326 -14.36 -7.87 24.90
N THR A 327 -13.37 -7.32 25.60
CA THR A 327 -12.56 -6.20 25.10
C THR A 327 -11.09 -6.41 25.39
N ASP A 328 -10.27 -6.33 24.33
CA ASP A 328 -8.82 -6.32 24.42
C ASP A 328 -8.25 -5.01 23.88
N GLU A 329 -7.33 -4.41 24.63
CA GLU A 329 -6.58 -3.22 24.21
C GLU A 329 -5.09 -3.53 24.28
N THR A 330 -4.39 -3.33 23.15
CA THR A 330 -2.97 -3.66 23.03
C THR A 330 -2.19 -2.54 22.36
N ILE A 331 -0.98 -2.26 22.84
CA ILE A 331 -0.01 -1.38 22.17
C ILE A 331 1.20 -2.22 21.80
N LYS A 332 1.52 -2.24 20.49
CA LYS A 332 2.62 -3.05 19.95
C LYS A 332 3.67 -2.19 19.27
N ALA A 333 4.94 -2.54 19.47
CA ALA A 333 6.05 -2.06 18.67
C ALA A 333 6.56 -3.21 17.80
N LYS A 334 6.57 -3.02 16.50
CA LYS A 334 6.89 -4.06 15.52
C LYS A 334 8.12 -3.69 14.71
N LEU A 335 8.85 -4.70 14.30
CA LEU A 335 9.88 -4.61 13.26
C LEU A 335 9.47 -5.53 12.11
N GLY A 336 9.56 -5.02 10.88
CA GLY A 336 9.09 -5.76 9.74
C GLY A 336 9.94 -5.54 8.48
N TYR A 337 9.53 -6.23 7.43
CA TYR A 337 10.07 -6.13 6.08
C TYR A 337 8.94 -6.06 5.06
N SER A 338 9.02 -5.11 4.13
CA SER A 338 8.07 -4.95 3.02
C SER A 338 8.75 -5.08 1.66
N TRP A 339 8.02 -5.61 0.67
CA TRP A 339 8.49 -5.81 -0.72
C TRP A 339 7.48 -5.39 -1.78
#